data_71e2c4a74ef33b153de3b8cc8941c584
#
_entry.id   71e2c4a74ef33b153de3b8cc8941c584
#
_cell.length_a   1.000
_cell.length_b   1.000
_cell.length_c   1.000
_cell.angle_alpha   90.00
_cell.angle_beta   90.00
_cell.angle_gamma   90.00
#
_symmetry.space_group_name_H-M   'P 1'
#
loop_
_entity.id
_entity.type
_entity.pdbx_description
1 polymer ?
#
loop_
_entity_poly.entity_id
_entity_poly.type
_entity_poly.pdbx_seq_one_letter_code
_entity_poly.pdbx_strand_id
1 'polypeptide(L)'
;MEDFFNYRRRKSSIVNIGNTPLGGDNPIRIQSMANVSTMDTDAAVCQAIRMIEAGAEYVRFTAQGEREARNLGVIRKQLSEAGYTTPLVADIHFNPRAADAAAEEVEKVRINPGNYVDKVKTFDLQEYTDEEYAAELQKIRDRFIPFLNICKAHGTAIRIGVNHGSLSDRIMSRYGDTPEGMVASCMEFLRICRDENFPDVVISIKASNTVVMVKTVRLLVRTMEAEDMYYPLHLGVTEAGDGEDGRIKSAVGIGALLSDGIGDTIRVSLSEDPEAEIPVARKLVDYILEREGHEPVEASPAPGYDPVTADRRHSRVAERIGGNFPPVVISDRSNGDFEFDHASQPDYIYIGKEYPENLPDNFRLLVDAHFWKERPNAYPFFIASEIDELKDYSVPLKFIRLTYRDLTDRVIEVLKQDKSVIVILSTHHRNGIAAERAAMHHLLAAGCDVPVILHRDYRETDIEALQLKAAVDFGTLLLDGFGDGIMLHNEGCETMVTDSCMFGILQATRTRISKTEYISCPSCGRTLYDLQTTIARIKKATSHLKGLKIGIMGCIVNGPGEMADADYGYVGAGKNRISLYKGKECVLKNIPEEEAVERLVQLIKESGDWTDH
;
A
#
# COMPACT_ATOMS: atom_id res chain seq x y z
N MET A 1 2.42 17.19 10.26
CA MET A 1 3.63 16.33 10.27
C MET A 1 4.83 17.24 10.53
N GLU A 2 5.29 17.26 11.78
CA GLU A 2 6.31 18.23 12.20
C GLU A 2 7.76 17.71 12.07
N ASP A 3 7.98 16.40 12.02
CA ASP A 3 9.31 15.80 11.95
C ASP A 3 9.32 14.53 11.09
N PHE A 4 9.95 14.58 9.91
CA PHE A 4 10.10 13.45 8.98
C PHE A 4 11.27 12.53 9.32
N PHE A 5 12.14 12.96 10.22
CA PHE A 5 13.42 12.32 10.47
C PHE A 5 13.46 11.57 11.79
N ASN A 6 12.48 11.81 12.67
CA ASN A 6 12.43 11.15 13.97
C ASN A 6 11.08 10.50 14.18
N TYR A 7 11.09 9.17 14.28
CA TYR A 7 9.86 8.40 14.45
C TYR A 7 9.12 8.79 15.73
N ARG A 8 7.90 9.25 15.54
CA ARG A 8 6.98 9.57 16.62
C ARG A 8 5.55 9.29 16.17
N ARG A 9 4.83 8.52 16.95
CA ARG A 9 3.41 8.30 16.69
C ARG A 9 2.64 9.61 16.77
N ARG A 10 1.80 9.86 15.75
CA ARG A 10 0.86 10.97 15.74
C ARG A 10 -0.10 10.82 16.91
N LYS A 11 -0.30 11.86 17.70
CA LYS A 11 -1.30 11.86 18.74
C LYS A 11 -2.69 11.95 18.12
N SER A 12 -3.50 10.92 18.32
CA SER A 12 -4.90 10.86 17.94
C SER A 12 -5.80 10.84 19.17
N SER A 13 -7.08 11.16 19.00
CA SER A 13 -8.07 11.01 20.05
C SER A 13 -8.30 9.54 20.38
N ILE A 14 -8.63 9.24 21.63
CA ILE A 14 -8.97 7.88 22.03
C ILE A 14 -10.41 7.60 21.63
N VAL A 15 -10.64 6.46 20.99
CA VAL A 15 -11.96 5.93 20.64
C VAL A 15 -12.18 4.62 21.36
N ASN A 16 -13.27 4.54 22.11
CA ASN A 16 -13.66 3.32 22.81
C ASN A 16 -14.46 2.41 21.88
N ILE A 17 -14.01 1.17 21.72
CA ILE A 17 -14.67 0.15 20.90
C ILE A 17 -14.80 -1.09 21.76
N GLY A 18 -15.94 -1.22 22.43
CA GLY A 18 -16.10 -2.24 23.47
C GLY A 18 -15.02 -2.12 24.54
N ASN A 19 -14.34 -3.23 24.80
CA ASN A 19 -13.23 -3.30 25.75
C ASN A 19 -11.83 -3.08 25.13
N THR A 20 -11.76 -2.73 23.85
CA THR A 20 -10.51 -2.60 23.09
C THR A 20 -10.38 -1.19 22.51
N PRO A 21 -9.94 -0.20 23.30
CA PRO A 21 -9.77 1.17 22.81
C PRO A 21 -8.62 1.28 21.83
N LEU A 22 -8.69 2.29 20.93
CA LEU A 22 -7.60 2.65 20.01
C LEU A 22 -7.36 4.16 20.01
N GLY A 23 -6.25 4.60 19.42
CA GLY A 23 -5.82 5.99 19.43
C GLY A 23 -5.11 6.39 20.72
N GLY A 24 -4.62 7.60 20.81
CA GLY A 24 -3.76 8.06 21.90
C GLY A 24 -2.52 7.19 22.06
N ASP A 25 -2.25 6.77 23.27
CA ASP A 25 -1.10 5.88 23.59
C ASP A 25 -1.46 4.38 23.51
N ASN A 26 -2.68 4.03 23.05
CA ASN A 26 -3.04 2.63 22.86
C ASN A 26 -2.21 1.98 21.76
N PRO A 27 -1.96 0.65 21.83
CA PRO A 27 -1.25 -0.08 20.77
C PRO A 27 -1.93 0.07 19.41
N ILE A 28 -1.16 -0.06 18.34
CA ILE A 28 -1.69 -0.18 16.99
C ILE A 28 -2.45 -1.51 16.89
N ARG A 29 -3.76 -1.43 16.62
CA ARG A 29 -4.65 -2.59 16.64
C ARG A 29 -4.67 -3.31 15.31
N ILE A 30 -4.83 -4.63 15.36
CA ILE A 30 -4.93 -5.48 14.18
C ILE A 30 -6.39 -5.89 13.96
N GLN A 31 -6.90 -5.57 12.78
CA GLN A 31 -8.24 -5.97 12.34
C GLN A 31 -8.12 -6.90 11.14
N SER A 32 -8.96 -7.93 11.08
CA SER A 32 -9.20 -8.70 9.86
C SER A 32 -10.70 -8.81 9.56
N MET A 33 -11.06 -9.41 8.42
CA MET A 33 -12.44 -9.45 7.93
C MET A 33 -12.83 -10.86 7.52
N ALA A 34 -13.90 -11.37 8.11
CA ALA A 34 -14.48 -12.65 7.77
C ALA A 34 -14.94 -12.72 6.31
N ASN A 35 -14.76 -13.88 5.68
CA ASN A 35 -15.16 -14.13 4.30
C ASN A 35 -16.35 -15.08 4.16
N VAL A 36 -16.85 -15.63 5.28
CA VAL A 36 -18.08 -16.43 5.31
C VAL A 36 -19.33 -15.55 5.30
N SER A 37 -20.46 -16.15 4.95
CA SER A 37 -21.75 -15.45 5.01
C SER A 37 -22.11 -15.10 6.45
N THR A 38 -22.46 -13.85 6.70
CA THR A 38 -22.94 -13.38 8.01
C THR A 38 -24.26 -14.06 8.42
N MET A 39 -25.03 -14.61 7.49
CA MET A 39 -26.25 -15.37 7.76
C MET A 39 -25.99 -16.85 8.14
N ASP A 40 -24.78 -17.35 7.94
CA ASP A 40 -24.34 -18.64 8.48
C ASP A 40 -23.66 -18.42 9.84
N THR A 41 -24.47 -18.38 10.88
CA THR A 41 -24.03 -18.05 12.23
C THR A 41 -22.92 -18.96 12.73
N ASP A 42 -23.04 -20.27 12.52
CA ASP A 42 -22.07 -21.25 13.03
C ASP A 42 -20.73 -21.11 12.33
N ALA A 43 -20.73 -20.98 11.00
CA ALA A 43 -19.50 -20.73 10.23
C ALA A 43 -18.87 -19.39 10.61
N ALA A 44 -19.68 -18.34 10.81
CA ALA A 44 -19.22 -17.01 11.21
C ALA A 44 -18.56 -17.02 12.60
N VAL A 45 -19.16 -17.69 13.58
CA VAL A 45 -18.57 -17.85 14.93
C VAL A 45 -17.27 -18.64 14.87
N CYS A 46 -17.26 -19.79 14.17
CA CYS A 46 -16.05 -20.60 14.02
C CYS A 46 -14.91 -19.81 13.37
N GLN A 47 -15.20 -19.04 12.30
CA GLN A 47 -14.16 -18.24 11.65
C GLN A 47 -13.68 -17.09 12.53
N ALA A 48 -14.60 -16.41 13.24
CA ALA A 48 -14.22 -15.35 14.18
C ALA A 48 -13.27 -15.86 15.27
N ILE A 49 -13.55 -17.06 15.84
CA ILE A 49 -12.69 -17.68 16.85
C ILE A 49 -11.29 -17.92 16.27
N ARG A 50 -11.15 -18.52 15.10
CA ARG A 50 -9.83 -18.73 14.48
C ARG A 50 -9.08 -17.42 14.24
N MET A 51 -9.79 -16.37 13.79
CA MET A 51 -9.19 -15.06 13.60
C MET A 51 -8.72 -14.43 14.93
N ILE A 52 -9.52 -14.57 15.99
CA ILE A 52 -9.17 -14.06 17.34
C ILE A 52 -7.97 -14.82 17.90
N GLU A 53 -7.95 -16.13 17.76
CA GLU A 53 -6.84 -16.99 18.20
C GLU A 53 -5.55 -16.71 17.41
N ALA A 54 -5.66 -16.30 16.13
CA ALA A 54 -4.53 -15.81 15.35
C ALA A 54 -4.04 -14.40 15.76
N GLY A 55 -4.78 -13.69 16.63
CA GLY A 55 -4.40 -12.40 17.20
C GLY A 55 -5.18 -11.18 16.66
N ALA A 56 -6.34 -11.38 16.02
CA ALA A 56 -7.20 -10.25 15.62
C ALA A 56 -7.79 -9.55 16.86
N GLU A 57 -7.67 -8.24 16.92
CA GLU A 57 -8.20 -7.40 17.99
C GLU A 57 -9.56 -6.79 17.64
N TYR A 58 -9.93 -6.81 16.35
CA TYR A 58 -11.26 -6.52 15.83
C TYR A 58 -11.59 -7.51 14.70
N VAL A 59 -12.80 -8.04 14.70
CA VAL A 59 -13.30 -8.91 13.64
C VAL A 59 -14.41 -8.20 12.87
N ARG A 60 -14.24 -8.05 11.54
CA ARG A 60 -15.21 -7.37 10.68
C ARG A 60 -16.02 -8.34 9.85
N PHE A 61 -17.33 -8.11 9.82
CA PHE A 61 -18.30 -8.84 9.00
C PHE A 61 -19.03 -7.91 8.04
N THR A 62 -19.44 -8.43 6.89
CA THR A 62 -20.36 -7.71 5.99
C THR A 62 -21.78 -7.72 6.53
N ALA A 63 -22.52 -6.62 6.38
CA ALA A 63 -23.95 -6.60 6.60
C ALA A 63 -24.63 -5.82 5.48
N GLN A 64 -25.25 -6.53 4.53
CA GLN A 64 -25.88 -5.96 3.34
C GLN A 64 -27.30 -5.45 3.65
N GLY A 65 -27.94 -6.00 4.68
CA GLY A 65 -29.30 -5.66 5.09
C GLY A 65 -29.51 -5.74 6.59
N GLU A 66 -30.70 -5.35 7.04
CA GLU A 66 -31.08 -5.35 8.45
C GLU A 66 -31.04 -6.76 9.08
N ARG A 67 -31.36 -7.82 8.30
CA ARG A 67 -31.31 -9.20 8.79
C ARG A 67 -29.90 -9.63 9.14
N GLU A 68 -28.94 -9.31 8.29
CA GLU A 68 -27.53 -9.61 8.53
C GLU A 68 -26.98 -8.77 9.69
N ALA A 69 -27.37 -7.48 9.76
CA ALA A 69 -27.01 -6.62 10.87
C ALA A 69 -27.51 -7.18 12.21
N ARG A 70 -28.78 -7.62 12.30
CA ARG A 70 -29.34 -8.27 13.50
C ARG A 70 -28.66 -9.60 13.83
N ASN A 71 -28.27 -10.37 12.80
CA ASN A 71 -27.57 -11.64 13.03
C ASN A 71 -26.17 -11.44 13.65
N LEU A 72 -25.52 -10.28 13.44
CA LEU A 72 -24.27 -9.94 14.15
C LEU A 72 -24.44 -9.94 15.66
N GLY A 73 -25.61 -9.54 16.18
CA GLY A 73 -25.93 -9.64 17.61
C GLY A 73 -25.97 -11.08 18.10
N VAL A 74 -26.48 -12.00 17.27
CA VAL A 74 -26.48 -13.45 17.59
C VAL A 74 -25.04 -14.00 17.58
N ILE A 75 -24.25 -13.65 16.57
CA ILE A 75 -22.82 -14.04 16.48
C ILE A 75 -22.06 -13.52 17.71
N ARG A 76 -22.22 -12.24 18.06
CA ARG A 76 -21.58 -11.62 19.23
C ARG A 76 -21.95 -12.36 20.53
N LYS A 77 -23.24 -12.70 20.70
CA LYS A 77 -23.70 -13.43 21.86
C LYS A 77 -23.04 -14.81 21.97
N GLN A 78 -22.99 -15.58 20.88
CA GLN A 78 -22.36 -16.91 20.88
C GLN A 78 -20.84 -16.81 21.13
N LEU A 79 -20.15 -15.80 20.59
CA LEU A 79 -18.75 -15.55 20.90
C LEU A 79 -18.53 -15.25 22.38
N SER A 80 -19.41 -14.42 22.99
CA SER A 80 -19.36 -14.11 24.42
C SER A 80 -19.61 -15.34 25.29
N GLU A 81 -20.57 -16.19 24.93
CA GLU A 81 -20.87 -17.47 25.60
C GLU A 81 -19.68 -18.45 25.50
N ALA A 82 -18.90 -18.37 24.43
CA ALA A 82 -17.65 -19.10 24.24
C ALA A 82 -16.43 -18.45 24.92
N GLY A 83 -16.60 -17.30 25.62
CA GLY A 83 -15.54 -16.60 26.35
C GLY A 83 -14.75 -15.57 25.55
N TYR A 84 -15.17 -15.27 24.33
CA TYR A 84 -14.52 -14.26 23.48
C TYR A 84 -15.25 -12.92 23.56
N THR A 85 -14.50 -11.85 23.87
CA THR A 85 -15.03 -10.48 24.02
C THR A 85 -14.47 -9.50 22.98
N THR A 86 -13.83 -10.01 21.95
CA THR A 86 -13.27 -9.21 20.86
C THR A 86 -14.38 -8.43 20.14
N PRO A 87 -14.26 -7.10 19.99
CA PRO A 87 -15.28 -6.28 19.35
C PRO A 87 -15.54 -6.66 17.89
N LEU A 88 -16.80 -6.66 17.50
CA LEU A 88 -17.23 -6.87 16.13
C LEU A 88 -17.41 -5.54 15.40
N VAL A 89 -17.14 -5.58 14.10
CA VAL A 89 -17.28 -4.43 13.20
C VAL A 89 -18.24 -4.79 12.06
N ALA A 90 -19.35 -4.09 11.94
CA ALA A 90 -20.27 -4.22 10.82
C ALA A 90 -19.78 -3.38 9.62
N ASP A 91 -19.70 -3.98 8.44
CA ASP A 91 -19.33 -3.32 7.19
C ASP A 91 -20.57 -3.06 6.34
N ILE A 92 -21.03 -1.82 6.33
CA ILE A 92 -22.27 -1.39 5.69
C ILE A 92 -21.98 -0.66 4.37
N HIS A 93 -22.72 -1.06 3.33
CA HIS A 93 -22.75 -0.39 2.03
C HIS A 93 -24.19 -0.20 1.55
N PHE A 94 -24.50 0.92 0.92
CA PHE A 94 -25.77 1.24 0.24
C PHE A 94 -27.04 1.20 1.09
N ASN A 95 -27.00 0.76 2.35
CA ASN A 95 -28.19 0.57 3.15
C ASN A 95 -28.07 1.24 4.53
N PRO A 96 -28.50 2.51 4.67
CA PRO A 96 -28.45 3.20 5.96
C PRO A 96 -29.26 2.52 7.08
N ARG A 97 -30.37 1.80 6.78
CA ARG A 97 -31.14 1.06 7.78
C ARG A 97 -30.36 -0.12 8.37
N ALA A 98 -29.51 -0.75 7.56
CA ALA A 98 -28.61 -1.78 8.05
C ALA A 98 -27.58 -1.20 9.02
N ALA A 99 -27.12 0.05 8.80
CA ALA A 99 -26.25 0.76 9.74
C ALA A 99 -26.94 1.04 11.07
N ASP A 100 -28.21 1.50 11.04
CA ASP A 100 -29.01 1.73 12.24
C ASP A 100 -29.14 0.43 13.06
N ALA A 101 -29.55 -0.66 12.42
CA ALA A 101 -29.69 -1.96 13.06
C ALA A 101 -28.35 -2.51 13.60
N ALA A 102 -27.26 -2.34 12.86
CA ALA A 102 -25.93 -2.79 13.29
C ALA A 102 -25.44 -2.01 14.52
N ALA A 103 -25.75 -0.71 14.60
CA ALA A 103 -25.33 0.13 15.73
C ALA A 103 -25.91 -0.33 17.08
N GLU A 104 -27.03 -1.05 17.06
CA GLU A 104 -27.64 -1.64 18.27
C GLU A 104 -26.98 -2.99 18.65
N GLU A 105 -26.25 -3.63 17.73
CA GLU A 105 -25.80 -5.01 17.88
C GLU A 105 -24.28 -5.18 18.06
N VAL A 106 -23.46 -4.25 17.53
CA VAL A 106 -21.99 -4.39 17.51
C VAL A 106 -21.29 -3.14 18.06
N GLU A 107 -20.01 -3.27 18.36
CA GLU A 107 -19.21 -2.21 18.99
C GLU A 107 -18.73 -1.15 18.00
N LYS A 108 -18.70 -1.46 16.69
CA LYS A 108 -18.30 -0.50 15.66
C LYS A 108 -19.05 -0.73 14.35
N VAL A 109 -19.52 0.34 13.71
CA VAL A 109 -20.15 0.31 12.39
C VAL A 109 -19.31 1.09 11.39
N ARG A 110 -18.96 0.47 10.26
CA ARG A 110 -18.33 1.17 9.13
C ARG A 110 -19.38 1.58 8.13
N ILE A 111 -19.36 2.85 7.77
CA ILE A 111 -20.11 3.39 6.64
C ILE A 111 -19.16 3.88 5.55
N ASN A 112 -19.65 3.94 4.31
CA ASN A 112 -18.90 4.50 3.19
C ASN A 112 -19.58 5.79 2.71
N PRO A 113 -18.95 6.96 2.89
CA PRO A 113 -19.48 8.24 2.46
C PRO A 113 -20.03 8.27 1.04
N GLY A 114 -19.32 7.62 0.11
CA GLY A 114 -19.67 7.64 -1.31
C GLY A 114 -20.94 6.86 -1.69
N ASN A 115 -21.50 6.06 -0.77
CA ASN A 115 -22.72 5.28 -1.04
C ASN A 115 -23.65 5.13 0.19
N TYR A 116 -23.49 5.98 1.20
CA TYR A 116 -24.33 5.93 2.40
C TYR A 116 -25.68 6.64 2.18
N VAL A 117 -25.68 7.82 1.58
CA VAL A 117 -26.88 8.62 1.29
C VAL A 117 -26.99 8.89 -0.20
N ASP A 118 -25.88 9.18 -0.87
CA ASP A 118 -25.83 9.49 -2.28
C ASP A 118 -26.32 8.30 -3.12
N LYS A 119 -27.04 8.60 -4.21
CA LYS A 119 -27.55 7.59 -5.12
C LYS A 119 -26.40 6.82 -5.77
N VAL A 120 -26.69 5.57 -6.17
CA VAL A 120 -25.77 4.73 -6.94
C VAL A 120 -25.24 5.51 -8.15
N LYS A 121 -23.93 5.42 -8.39
CA LYS A 121 -23.23 6.05 -9.52
C LYS A 121 -23.97 5.80 -10.83
N THR A 122 -24.33 6.87 -11.51
CA THR A 122 -24.88 6.80 -12.87
C THR A 122 -23.76 6.86 -13.91
N PHE A 123 -22.52 7.21 -13.50
CA PHE A 123 -21.37 7.52 -14.36
C PHE A 123 -21.62 8.67 -15.35
N ASP A 124 -22.75 9.34 -15.25
CA ASP A 124 -23.02 10.56 -15.98
C ASP A 124 -22.43 11.73 -15.20
N LEU A 125 -21.61 12.54 -15.86
CA LEU A 125 -21.07 13.78 -15.30
C LEU A 125 -22.22 14.77 -15.14
N GLN A 126 -22.87 14.77 -13.98
CA GLN A 126 -23.82 15.82 -13.61
C GLN A 126 -23.02 16.98 -13.00
N GLU A 127 -23.12 18.16 -13.58
CA GLU A 127 -22.61 19.37 -12.95
C GLU A 127 -23.57 19.76 -11.82
N TYR A 128 -23.03 20.03 -10.64
CA TYR A 128 -23.77 20.51 -9.47
C TYR A 128 -23.48 21.99 -9.26
N THR A 129 -24.52 22.81 -9.18
CA THR A 129 -24.40 24.19 -8.67
C THR A 129 -24.06 24.18 -7.17
N ASP A 130 -23.62 25.31 -6.64
CA ASP A 130 -23.31 25.40 -5.20
C ASP A 130 -24.56 25.18 -4.33
N GLU A 131 -25.72 25.63 -4.78
CA GLU A 131 -27.00 25.42 -4.12
C GLU A 131 -27.41 23.94 -4.13
N GLU A 132 -27.27 23.25 -5.27
CA GLU A 132 -27.55 21.82 -5.38
C GLU A 132 -26.60 21.01 -4.50
N TYR A 133 -25.30 21.36 -4.50
CA TYR A 133 -24.32 20.72 -3.66
C TYR A 133 -24.65 20.88 -2.18
N ALA A 134 -25.01 22.09 -1.74
CA ALA A 134 -25.42 22.36 -0.37
C ALA A 134 -26.69 21.60 0.03
N ALA A 135 -27.66 21.45 -0.90
CA ALA A 135 -28.87 20.67 -0.66
C ALA A 135 -28.57 19.18 -0.47
N GLU A 136 -27.62 18.60 -1.22
CA GLU A 136 -27.19 17.22 -1.04
C GLU A 136 -26.46 17.04 0.31
N LEU A 137 -25.61 18.00 0.73
CA LEU A 137 -24.99 17.98 2.06
C LEU A 137 -26.07 18.02 3.18
N GLN A 138 -27.15 18.78 3.01
CA GLN A 138 -28.23 18.80 3.99
C GLN A 138 -28.92 17.42 4.08
N LYS A 139 -29.15 16.73 2.96
CA LYS A 139 -29.70 15.36 2.98
C LYS A 139 -28.78 14.38 3.73
N ILE A 140 -27.45 14.54 3.57
CA ILE A 140 -26.49 13.74 4.33
C ILE A 140 -26.67 14.02 5.83
N ARG A 141 -26.72 15.27 6.26
CA ARG A 141 -26.96 15.65 7.67
C ARG A 141 -28.27 15.05 8.19
N ASP A 142 -29.35 15.20 7.45
CA ASP A 142 -30.69 14.73 7.86
C ASP A 142 -30.73 13.21 8.06
N ARG A 143 -29.94 12.45 7.33
CA ARG A 143 -29.88 10.99 7.45
C ARG A 143 -28.80 10.52 8.45
N PHE A 144 -27.68 11.23 8.54
CA PHE A 144 -26.54 10.81 9.35
C PHE A 144 -26.72 11.14 10.84
N ILE A 145 -27.31 12.28 11.17
CA ILE A 145 -27.55 12.69 12.56
C ILE A 145 -28.42 11.68 13.34
N PRO A 146 -29.54 11.18 12.83
CA PRO A 146 -30.30 10.11 13.50
C PRO A 146 -29.45 8.85 13.78
N PHE A 147 -28.60 8.44 12.85
CA PHE A 147 -27.69 7.31 13.04
C PHE A 147 -26.66 7.60 14.16
N LEU A 148 -26.06 8.81 14.19
CA LEU A 148 -25.15 9.21 15.28
C LEU A 148 -25.86 9.14 16.65
N ASN A 149 -27.14 9.48 16.73
CA ASN A 149 -27.92 9.41 17.97
C ASN A 149 -28.13 7.95 18.43
N ILE A 150 -28.34 7.01 17.50
CA ILE A 150 -28.38 5.58 17.80
C ILE A 150 -27.02 5.13 18.34
N CYS A 151 -25.94 5.50 17.66
CA CYS A 151 -24.57 5.17 18.11
C CYS A 151 -24.28 5.71 19.52
N LYS A 152 -24.67 6.96 19.82
CA LYS A 152 -24.54 7.54 21.17
C LYS A 152 -25.33 6.74 22.22
N ALA A 153 -26.55 6.32 21.90
CA ALA A 153 -27.41 5.58 22.82
C ALA A 153 -26.85 4.18 23.16
N HIS A 154 -26.12 3.56 22.23
CA HIS A 154 -25.56 2.20 22.37
C HIS A 154 -24.05 2.16 22.65
N GLY A 155 -23.37 3.29 22.68
CA GLY A 155 -21.92 3.37 22.85
C GLY A 155 -21.15 2.77 21.67
N THR A 156 -21.71 2.87 20.47
CA THR A 156 -21.16 2.29 19.25
C THR A 156 -20.28 3.29 18.55
N ALA A 157 -19.02 2.95 18.33
CA ALA A 157 -18.10 3.74 17.51
C ALA A 157 -18.44 3.64 16.01
N ILE A 158 -18.07 4.65 15.24
CA ILE A 158 -18.22 4.60 13.79
C ILE A 158 -16.86 4.60 13.09
N ARG A 159 -16.81 3.98 11.90
CA ARG A 159 -15.71 4.18 10.98
C ARG A 159 -16.23 4.80 9.69
N ILE A 160 -15.72 6.00 9.39
CA ILE A 160 -15.93 6.65 8.11
C ILE A 160 -14.86 6.10 7.15
N GLY A 161 -15.29 5.28 6.20
CA GLY A 161 -14.40 4.51 5.34
C GLY A 161 -14.57 4.87 3.87
N VAL A 162 -13.70 5.75 3.36
CA VAL A 162 -13.67 6.16 1.96
C VAL A 162 -12.80 5.18 1.15
N ASN A 163 -13.30 4.75 0.00
CA ASN A 163 -12.55 3.97 -0.98
C ASN A 163 -12.46 4.77 -2.27
N HIS A 164 -11.28 4.78 -2.91
CA HIS A 164 -11.00 5.47 -4.16
C HIS A 164 -12.07 5.19 -5.24
N GLY A 165 -12.37 3.92 -5.48
CA GLY A 165 -13.35 3.52 -6.49
C GLY A 165 -14.83 3.76 -6.18
N SER A 166 -15.19 4.33 -5.01
CA SER A 166 -16.58 4.48 -4.58
C SER A 166 -16.95 5.90 -4.13
N LEU A 167 -16.33 6.92 -4.70
CA LEU A 167 -16.73 8.31 -4.49
C LEU A 167 -18.11 8.58 -5.08
N SER A 168 -18.91 9.47 -4.46
CA SER A 168 -20.21 9.88 -4.99
C SER A 168 -20.07 10.73 -6.26
N ASP A 169 -21.12 10.72 -7.11
CA ASP A 169 -21.13 11.52 -8.35
C ASP A 169 -20.95 13.02 -8.06
N ARG A 170 -21.45 13.50 -6.93
CA ARG A 170 -21.29 14.87 -6.45
C ARG A 170 -19.83 15.23 -6.18
N ILE A 171 -19.09 14.35 -5.50
CA ILE A 171 -17.65 14.52 -5.25
C ILE A 171 -16.86 14.40 -6.55
N MET A 172 -17.20 13.41 -7.39
CA MET A 172 -16.57 13.21 -8.70
C MET A 172 -16.73 14.42 -9.63
N SER A 173 -17.90 15.05 -9.62
CA SER A 173 -18.19 16.25 -10.42
C SER A 173 -17.34 17.45 -9.98
N ARG A 174 -17.18 17.67 -8.68
CA ARG A 174 -16.50 18.86 -8.14
C ARG A 174 -14.97 18.71 -8.02
N TYR A 175 -14.49 17.53 -7.63
CA TYR A 175 -13.11 17.28 -7.30
C TYR A 175 -12.42 16.24 -8.18
N GLY A 176 -13.20 15.47 -8.97
CA GLY A 176 -12.69 14.34 -9.72
C GLY A 176 -12.30 13.14 -8.84
N ASP A 177 -11.67 12.15 -9.48
CA ASP A 177 -11.13 10.96 -8.81
C ASP A 177 -9.70 11.25 -8.31
N THR A 178 -9.61 12.12 -7.33
CA THR A 178 -8.34 12.70 -6.84
C THR A 178 -8.18 12.51 -5.32
N PRO A 179 -6.97 12.65 -4.77
CA PRO A 179 -6.76 12.72 -3.33
C PRO A 179 -7.64 13.78 -2.64
N GLU A 180 -7.80 14.95 -3.26
CA GLU A 180 -8.64 16.04 -2.75
C GLU A 180 -10.11 15.65 -2.67
N GLY A 181 -10.62 14.92 -3.68
CA GLY A 181 -11.98 14.40 -3.69
C GLY A 181 -12.21 13.37 -2.57
N MET A 182 -11.26 12.48 -2.35
CA MET A 182 -11.33 11.50 -1.25
C MET A 182 -11.32 12.19 0.11
N VAL A 183 -10.47 13.19 0.30
CA VAL A 183 -10.39 13.98 1.54
C VAL A 183 -11.67 14.77 1.74
N ALA A 184 -12.19 15.46 0.72
CA ALA A 184 -13.45 16.20 0.79
C ALA A 184 -14.62 15.31 1.20
N SER A 185 -14.74 14.12 0.58
CA SER A 185 -15.76 13.13 0.92
C SER A 185 -15.71 12.69 2.39
N CYS A 186 -14.51 12.56 2.95
CA CYS A 186 -14.32 12.24 4.36
C CYS A 186 -14.67 13.43 5.27
N MET A 187 -14.12 14.61 4.97
CA MET A 187 -14.25 15.80 5.81
C MET A 187 -15.69 16.28 5.96
N GLU A 188 -16.55 16.07 4.96
CA GLU A 188 -17.97 16.39 5.06
C GLU A 188 -18.64 15.65 6.22
N PHE A 189 -18.37 14.37 6.39
CA PHE A 189 -18.90 13.56 7.50
C PHE A 189 -18.23 13.90 8.83
N LEU A 190 -16.92 14.17 8.82
CA LEU A 190 -16.20 14.54 10.05
C LEU A 190 -16.68 15.86 10.64
N ARG A 191 -16.98 16.85 9.80
CA ARG A 191 -17.56 18.12 10.25
C ARG A 191 -18.92 17.92 10.90
N ILE A 192 -19.76 17.02 10.36
CA ILE A 192 -21.03 16.66 11.00
C ILE A 192 -20.79 16.00 12.37
N CYS A 193 -19.85 15.05 12.47
CA CYS A 193 -19.52 14.41 13.76
C CYS A 193 -19.05 15.44 14.78
N ARG A 194 -18.19 16.38 14.40
CA ARG A 194 -17.73 17.48 15.26
C ARG A 194 -18.92 18.36 15.73
N ASP A 195 -19.76 18.82 14.79
CA ASP A 195 -20.91 19.69 15.06
C ASP A 195 -21.90 19.01 16.02
N GLU A 196 -22.06 17.69 15.90
CA GLU A 196 -22.93 16.88 16.74
C GLU A 196 -22.25 16.39 18.05
N ASN A 197 -21.01 16.80 18.33
CA ASN A 197 -20.23 16.33 19.48
C ASN A 197 -20.18 14.80 19.57
N PHE A 198 -19.83 14.14 18.46
CA PHE A 198 -19.64 12.69 18.37
C PHE A 198 -18.14 12.37 18.22
N PRO A 199 -17.43 11.98 19.32
CA PRO A 199 -15.98 11.79 19.29
C PRO A 199 -15.55 10.38 18.84
N ASP A 200 -16.42 9.36 18.93
CA ASP A 200 -16.06 7.97 18.71
C ASP A 200 -15.99 7.62 17.21
N VAL A 201 -15.10 8.32 16.52
CA VAL A 201 -14.90 8.21 15.08
C VAL A 201 -13.52 7.66 14.74
N VAL A 202 -13.48 6.64 13.91
CA VAL A 202 -12.28 6.11 13.24
C VAL A 202 -12.39 6.43 11.76
N ILE A 203 -11.27 6.67 11.11
CA ILE A 203 -11.27 7.02 9.69
C ILE A 203 -10.46 5.99 8.91
N SER A 204 -10.86 5.70 7.69
CA SER A 204 -10.01 5.02 6.72
C SER A 204 -10.17 5.61 5.33
N ILE A 205 -9.04 5.82 4.66
CA ILE A 205 -8.99 6.04 3.22
C ILE A 205 -8.21 4.89 2.62
N LYS A 206 -8.77 4.25 1.61
CA LYS A 206 -8.19 3.09 0.97
C LYS A 206 -8.20 3.23 -0.54
N ALA A 207 -7.12 2.76 -1.16
CA ALA A 207 -6.98 2.60 -2.60
C ALA A 207 -6.15 1.36 -2.90
N SER A 208 -6.29 0.81 -4.10
CA SER A 208 -5.41 -0.25 -4.62
C SER A 208 -4.07 0.30 -5.09
N ASN A 209 -4.03 1.57 -5.45
CA ASN A 209 -2.81 2.31 -5.78
C ASN A 209 -2.17 2.87 -4.50
N THR A 210 -1.00 2.39 -4.14
CA THR A 210 -0.27 2.78 -2.92
C THR A 210 0.13 4.26 -2.92
N VAL A 211 0.51 4.82 -4.08
CA VAL A 211 0.87 6.24 -4.23
C VAL A 211 -0.33 7.12 -3.89
N VAL A 212 -1.49 6.82 -4.48
CA VAL A 212 -2.75 7.55 -4.22
C VAL A 212 -3.13 7.43 -2.75
N MET A 213 -3.07 6.22 -2.18
CA MET A 213 -3.45 5.99 -0.78
C MET A 213 -2.57 6.80 0.18
N VAL A 214 -1.24 6.74 0.04
CA VAL A 214 -0.31 7.40 0.95
C VAL A 214 -0.43 8.93 0.84
N LYS A 215 -0.45 9.48 -0.38
CA LYS A 215 -0.64 10.92 -0.59
C LYS A 215 -1.98 11.41 -0.01
N THR A 216 -3.06 10.65 -0.22
CA THR A 216 -4.39 11.02 0.29
C THR A 216 -4.46 10.99 1.81
N VAL A 217 -3.87 9.99 2.46
CA VAL A 217 -3.88 9.91 3.94
C VAL A 217 -3.03 11.03 4.54
N ARG A 218 -1.86 11.34 3.96
CA ARG A 218 -1.04 12.48 4.37
C ARG A 218 -1.81 13.81 4.22
N LEU A 219 -2.53 13.98 3.10
CA LEU A 219 -3.39 15.16 2.87
C LEU A 219 -4.53 15.24 3.88
N LEU A 220 -5.19 14.11 4.17
CA LEU A 220 -6.26 14.04 5.17
C LEU A 220 -5.77 14.46 6.55
N VAL A 221 -4.62 13.92 7.00
CA VAL A 221 -4.03 14.27 8.31
C VAL A 221 -3.78 15.78 8.38
N ARG A 222 -3.15 16.37 7.37
CA ARG A 222 -2.91 17.81 7.29
C ARG A 222 -4.21 18.63 7.33
N THR A 223 -5.23 18.17 6.60
CA THR A 223 -6.53 18.87 6.54
C THR A 223 -7.28 18.77 7.88
N MET A 224 -7.26 17.62 8.54
CA MET A 224 -7.86 17.45 9.85
C MET A 224 -7.17 18.32 10.91
N GLU A 225 -5.84 18.32 10.94
CA GLU A 225 -5.05 19.11 11.89
C GLU A 225 -5.29 20.62 11.72
N ALA A 226 -5.48 21.08 10.47
CA ALA A 226 -5.84 22.48 10.19
C ALA A 226 -7.25 22.87 10.71
N GLU A 227 -8.11 21.89 10.99
CA GLU A 227 -9.45 22.07 11.58
C GLU A 227 -9.54 21.57 13.04
N ASP A 228 -8.42 21.39 13.74
CA ASP A 228 -8.31 20.87 15.11
C ASP A 228 -8.98 19.50 15.31
N MET A 229 -8.92 18.63 14.29
CA MET A 229 -9.42 17.26 14.33
C MET A 229 -8.28 16.25 14.41
N TYR A 230 -8.33 15.36 15.40
CA TYR A 230 -7.27 14.38 15.67
C TYR A 230 -7.80 12.95 15.71
N TYR A 231 -8.77 12.60 14.87
CA TYR A 231 -9.36 11.27 14.83
C TYR A 231 -8.33 10.19 14.47
N PRO A 232 -8.44 8.99 15.07
CA PRO A 232 -7.58 7.86 14.76
C PRO A 232 -7.84 7.29 13.37
N LEU A 233 -6.79 6.69 12.79
CA LEU A 233 -6.76 6.20 11.42
C LEU A 233 -6.63 4.68 11.37
N HIS A 234 -7.46 4.05 10.53
CA HIS A 234 -7.37 2.65 10.13
C HIS A 234 -6.73 2.56 8.75
N LEU A 235 -5.55 1.97 8.66
CA LEU A 235 -4.80 1.84 7.41
C LEU A 235 -5.06 0.51 6.72
N GLY A 236 -4.96 0.50 5.41
CA GLY A 236 -5.01 -0.71 4.60
C GLY A 236 -4.99 -0.39 3.11
N VAL A 237 -4.32 -1.23 2.34
CA VAL A 237 -4.36 -1.22 0.88
C VAL A 237 -5.51 -2.13 0.45
N THR A 238 -6.38 -1.68 -0.46
CA THR A 238 -7.41 -2.53 -1.03
C THR A 238 -6.85 -3.35 -2.19
N GLU A 239 -7.43 -4.54 -2.39
CA GLU A 239 -7.12 -5.40 -3.53
C GLU A 239 -5.60 -5.59 -3.72
N ALA A 240 -4.88 -5.86 -2.62
CA ALA A 240 -3.43 -5.99 -2.63
C ALA A 240 -2.94 -7.24 -3.38
N GLY A 241 -3.77 -8.27 -3.47
CA GLY A 241 -3.44 -9.53 -4.11
C GLY A 241 -3.11 -10.64 -3.10
N ASP A 242 -2.42 -11.67 -3.56
CA ASP A 242 -2.02 -12.85 -2.80
C ASP A 242 -0.49 -13.01 -2.79
N GLY A 243 0.00 -13.90 -1.94
CA GLY A 243 1.40 -14.29 -1.87
C GLY A 243 2.36 -13.13 -1.62
N GLU A 244 3.45 -13.10 -2.35
CA GLU A 244 4.49 -12.06 -2.29
C GLU A 244 3.93 -10.68 -2.64
N ASP A 245 3.19 -10.57 -3.75
CA ASP A 245 2.68 -9.29 -4.24
C ASP A 245 1.76 -8.61 -3.23
N GLY A 246 0.85 -9.38 -2.60
CA GLY A 246 -0.06 -8.87 -1.58
C GLY A 246 0.66 -8.36 -0.33
N ARG A 247 1.68 -9.08 0.12
CA ARG A 247 2.51 -8.73 1.27
C ARG A 247 3.33 -7.47 1.01
N ILE A 248 4.05 -7.43 -0.10
CA ILE A 248 4.87 -6.28 -0.51
C ILE A 248 4.00 -5.03 -0.69
N LYS A 249 2.89 -5.14 -1.42
CA LYS A 249 1.99 -4.01 -1.68
C LYS A 249 1.37 -3.45 -0.39
N SER A 250 0.95 -4.34 0.52
CA SER A 250 0.43 -3.94 1.84
C SER A 250 1.51 -3.26 2.68
N ALA A 251 2.72 -3.84 2.73
CA ALA A 251 3.83 -3.29 3.49
C ALA A 251 4.31 -1.94 2.95
N VAL A 252 4.37 -1.76 1.63
CA VAL A 252 4.68 -0.46 0.99
C VAL A 252 3.68 0.61 1.44
N GLY A 253 2.38 0.37 1.29
CA GLY A 253 1.39 1.40 1.56
C GLY A 253 1.16 1.66 3.05
N ILE A 254 0.96 0.61 3.85
CA ILE A 254 0.74 0.72 5.30
C ILE A 254 2.05 1.14 5.99
N GLY A 255 3.16 0.53 5.60
CA GLY A 255 4.46 0.78 6.23
C GLY A 255 4.96 2.22 6.04
N ALA A 256 4.72 2.83 4.88
CA ALA A 256 5.06 4.24 4.65
C ALA A 256 4.34 5.17 5.64
N LEU A 257 3.03 4.97 5.83
CA LEU A 257 2.25 5.78 6.76
C LEU A 257 2.61 5.50 8.22
N LEU A 258 2.78 4.24 8.59
CA LEU A 258 3.23 3.90 9.95
C LEU A 258 4.62 4.47 10.23
N SER A 259 5.53 4.51 9.25
CA SER A 259 6.86 5.13 9.38
C SER A 259 6.78 6.64 9.60
N ASP A 260 5.72 7.29 9.10
CA ASP A 260 5.39 8.69 9.39
C ASP A 260 4.71 8.88 10.76
N GLY A 261 4.52 7.82 11.53
CA GLY A 261 3.78 7.82 12.80
C GLY A 261 2.26 7.87 12.63
N ILE A 262 1.74 7.70 11.41
CA ILE A 262 0.31 7.73 11.09
C ILE A 262 -0.28 6.33 11.12
N GLY A 263 -1.33 6.12 11.92
CA GLY A 263 -2.09 4.88 11.99
C GLY A 263 -2.25 4.33 13.40
N ASP A 264 -3.49 3.98 13.73
CA ASP A 264 -3.90 3.48 15.05
C ASP A 264 -4.45 2.05 14.97
N THR A 265 -4.87 1.63 13.79
CA THR A 265 -5.25 0.26 13.48
C THR A 265 -4.96 -0.04 12.02
N ILE A 266 -4.66 -1.29 11.71
CA ILE A 266 -4.36 -1.73 10.35
C ILE A 266 -5.14 -2.98 9.95
N ARG A 267 -5.31 -3.15 8.65
CA ARG A 267 -5.65 -4.43 8.02
C ARG A 267 -4.75 -4.67 6.81
N VAL A 268 -3.99 -5.73 6.83
CA VAL A 268 -3.42 -6.33 5.63
C VAL A 268 -4.53 -7.06 4.90
N SER A 269 -4.68 -6.87 3.60
CA SER A 269 -5.77 -7.47 2.80
C SER A 269 -5.16 -8.42 1.77
N LEU A 270 -5.22 -9.72 2.04
CA LEU A 270 -4.71 -10.76 1.15
C LEU A 270 -5.86 -11.53 0.53
N SER A 271 -5.67 -12.00 -0.71
CA SER A 271 -6.60 -12.94 -1.37
C SER A 271 -6.34 -14.38 -0.87
N GLU A 272 -6.28 -14.53 0.44
CA GLU A 272 -5.99 -15.74 1.21
C GLU A 272 -7.04 -15.90 2.32
N ASP A 273 -6.89 -16.91 3.18
CA ASP A 273 -7.77 -17.05 4.34
C ASP A 273 -7.55 -15.89 5.33
N PRO A 274 -8.61 -15.34 5.95
CA PRO A 274 -8.51 -14.16 6.82
C PRO A 274 -7.53 -14.31 7.98
N GLU A 275 -7.33 -15.53 8.47
CA GLU A 275 -6.39 -15.85 9.53
C GLU A 275 -4.93 -15.59 9.12
N ALA A 276 -4.61 -15.74 7.82
CA ALA A 276 -3.26 -15.50 7.29
C ALA A 276 -2.86 -14.02 7.28
N GLU A 277 -3.83 -13.10 7.22
CA GLU A 277 -3.57 -11.66 7.24
C GLU A 277 -2.97 -11.18 8.58
N ILE A 278 -3.32 -11.84 9.68
CA ILE A 278 -3.09 -11.35 11.04
C ILE A 278 -1.61 -11.42 11.45
N PRO A 279 -0.91 -12.56 11.27
CA PRO A 279 0.53 -12.62 11.55
C PRO A 279 1.34 -11.64 10.70
N VAL A 280 0.97 -11.47 9.42
CA VAL A 280 1.62 -10.50 8.52
C VAL A 280 1.46 -9.08 9.05
N ALA A 281 0.24 -8.72 9.47
CA ALA A 281 -0.05 -7.42 10.05
C ALA A 281 0.74 -7.19 11.36
N ARG A 282 0.86 -8.21 12.20
CA ARG A 282 1.63 -8.13 13.45
C ARG A 282 3.12 -7.92 13.17
N LYS A 283 3.73 -8.73 12.31
CA LYS A 283 5.14 -8.55 11.90
C LYS A 283 5.40 -7.14 11.37
N LEU A 284 4.48 -6.60 10.56
CA LEU A 284 4.60 -5.25 10.02
C LEU A 284 4.59 -4.18 11.12
N VAL A 285 3.65 -4.27 12.06
CA VAL A 285 3.56 -3.33 13.20
C VAL A 285 4.80 -3.44 14.08
N ASP A 286 5.21 -4.64 14.44
CA ASP A 286 6.36 -4.88 15.32
C ASP A 286 7.64 -4.31 14.70
N TYR A 287 7.85 -4.50 13.38
CA TYR A 287 8.99 -3.92 12.67
C TYR A 287 9.00 -2.37 12.71
N ILE A 288 7.83 -1.74 12.60
CA ILE A 288 7.75 -0.27 12.72
C ILE A 288 8.10 0.18 14.14
N LEU A 289 7.59 -0.52 15.15
CA LEU A 289 7.82 -0.17 16.56
C LEU A 289 9.27 -0.38 17.01
N GLU A 290 10.05 -1.22 16.33
CA GLU A 290 11.50 -1.34 16.56
C GLU A 290 12.23 0.01 16.42
N ARG A 291 11.64 0.99 15.72
CA ARG A 291 12.22 2.34 15.56
C ARG A 291 12.01 3.25 16.76
N GLU A 292 11.14 2.89 17.71
CA GLU A 292 10.89 3.72 18.88
C GLU A 292 12.18 3.93 19.71
N GLY A 293 12.44 5.18 20.10
CA GLY A 293 13.61 5.55 20.87
C GLY A 293 14.94 5.39 20.11
N HIS A 294 14.94 5.49 18.77
CA HIS A 294 16.17 5.54 17.97
C HIS A 294 16.98 6.81 18.29
N GLU A 295 18.26 6.79 17.98
CA GLU A 295 19.11 7.99 18.06
C GLU A 295 18.50 9.10 17.18
N PRO A 296 18.44 10.37 17.65
CA PRO A 296 17.93 11.46 16.84
C PRO A 296 18.73 11.65 15.56
N VAL A 297 18.01 11.82 14.45
CA VAL A 297 18.58 12.23 13.16
C VAL A 297 18.42 13.73 13.04
N GLU A 298 19.55 14.43 13.12
CA GLU A 298 19.59 15.90 12.95
C GLU A 298 19.52 16.24 11.45
N ALA A 299 18.38 16.69 11.00
CA ALA A 299 18.15 17.07 9.61
C ALA A 299 17.03 18.12 9.52
N SER A 300 16.95 18.77 8.37
CA SER A 300 15.88 19.71 8.06
C SER A 300 15.27 19.39 6.69
N PRO A 301 13.95 19.57 6.52
CA PRO A 301 13.32 19.40 5.22
C PRO A 301 13.94 20.34 4.17
N ALA A 302 14.14 19.80 2.97
CA ALA A 302 14.62 20.62 1.85
C ALA A 302 13.58 21.69 1.50
N PRO A 303 13.99 22.92 1.18
CA PRO A 303 13.09 23.98 0.79
C PRO A 303 12.19 23.57 -0.39
N GLY A 304 10.87 23.78 -0.24
CA GLY A 304 9.90 23.49 -1.28
C GLY A 304 9.48 22.02 -1.41
N TYR A 305 10.02 21.11 -0.59
CA TYR A 305 9.56 19.74 -0.55
C TYR A 305 8.26 19.61 0.25
N ASP A 306 7.25 18.95 -0.34
CA ASP A 306 5.99 18.60 0.32
C ASP A 306 5.68 17.11 0.06
N PRO A 307 5.62 16.26 1.08
CA PRO A 307 5.41 14.81 0.93
C PRO A 307 4.01 14.44 0.38
N VAL A 308 3.07 15.39 0.36
CA VAL A 308 1.73 15.18 -0.23
C VAL A 308 1.76 15.35 -1.74
N THR A 309 2.53 16.32 -2.22
CA THR A 309 2.56 16.67 -3.65
C THR A 309 3.87 16.28 -4.34
N ALA A 310 4.85 15.77 -3.58
CA ALA A 310 6.15 15.42 -4.12
C ALA A 310 6.04 14.42 -5.28
N ASP A 311 6.65 14.79 -6.39
CA ASP A 311 6.93 13.92 -7.52
C ASP A 311 8.34 13.31 -7.37
N ARG A 312 8.68 12.39 -8.27
CA ARG A 312 10.02 11.80 -8.28
C ARG A 312 11.08 12.89 -8.38
N ARG A 313 12.08 12.83 -7.47
CA ARG A 313 13.23 13.75 -7.48
C ARG A 313 13.90 13.75 -8.85
N HIS A 314 14.13 14.92 -9.39
CA HIS A 314 14.90 15.06 -10.61
C HIS A 314 16.39 14.81 -10.32
N SER A 315 16.96 13.78 -10.94
CA SER A 315 18.39 13.48 -10.95
C SER A 315 18.95 13.64 -12.36
N ARG A 316 20.24 13.89 -12.49
CA ARG A 316 20.89 13.86 -13.80
C ARG A 316 20.89 12.45 -14.37
N VAL A 317 21.00 12.35 -15.68
CA VAL A 317 21.14 11.06 -16.37
C VAL A 317 22.61 10.66 -16.42
N ALA A 318 22.91 9.44 -15.97
CA ALA A 318 24.17 8.76 -16.18
C ALA A 318 23.89 7.40 -16.85
N GLU A 319 24.16 7.28 -18.14
CA GLU A 319 23.73 6.19 -19.02
C GLU A 319 22.22 5.92 -18.94
N ARG A 320 21.80 4.89 -18.20
CA ARG A 320 20.39 4.51 -18.01
C ARG A 320 19.91 4.66 -16.57
N ILE A 321 20.65 5.42 -15.75
CA ILE A 321 20.31 5.68 -14.35
C ILE A 321 19.95 7.16 -14.19
N GLY A 322 18.90 7.45 -13.46
CA GLY A 322 18.44 8.81 -13.21
C GLY A 322 17.54 9.39 -14.29
N GLY A 323 17.19 10.66 -14.16
CA GLY A 323 16.24 11.34 -15.03
C GLY A 323 14.88 10.65 -15.06
N ASN A 324 14.38 10.41 -16.27
CA ASN A 324 13.09 9.75 -16.49
C ASN A 324 13.22 8.21 -16.68
N PHE A 325 14.42 7.65 -16.54
CA PHE A 325 14.56 6.19 -16.61
C PHE A 325 13.89 5.54 -15.39
N PRO A 326 13.29 4.34 -15.56
CA PRO A 326 12.82 3.57 -14.43
C PRO A 326 13.97 3.27 -13.46
N PRO A 327 13.69 3.20 -12.14
CA PRO A 327 14.70 2.82 -11.16
C PRO A 327 15.33 1.46 -11.49
N VAL A 328 16.66 1.37 -11.39
CA VAL A 328 17.40 0.14 -11.68
C VAL A 328 17.41 -0.79 -10.46
N VAL A 329 17.58 -2.09 -10.74
CA VAL A 329 17.80 -3.14 -9.73
C VAL A 329 19.26 -3.56 -9.78
N ILE A 330 19.96 -3.46 -8.65
CA ILE A 330 21.31 -3.98 -8.48
C ILE A 330 21.24 -5.22 -7.59
N SER A 331 21.62 -6.38 -8.11
CA SER A 331 21.67 -7.62 -7.35
C SER A 331 23.06 -7.80 -6.73
N ASP A 332 23.11 -8.11 -5.45
CA ASP A 332 24.38 -8.46 -4.77
C ASP A 332 24.67 -9.95 -4.94
N ARG A 333 25.70 -10.25 -5.72
CA ARG A 333 26.19 -11.59 -6.04
C ARG A 333 27.63 -11.80 -5.53
N SER A 334 28.05 -11.01 -4.56
CA SER A 334 29.39 -11.15 -3.94
C SER A 334 29.61 -12.49 -3.23
N ASN A 335 28.53 -13.22 -2.97
CA ASN A 335 28.53 -14.58 -2.44
C ASN A 335 28.85 -15.66 -3.50
N GLY A 336 28.95 -15.30 -4.80
CA GLY A 336 29.23 -16.23 -5.91
C GLY A 336 28.02 -17.00 -6.44
N ASP A 337 26.80 -16.67 -6.00
CA ASP A 337 25.57 -17.22 -6.58
C ASP A 337 25.19 -16.45 -7.84
N PHE A 338 25.20 -17.09 -8.99
CA PHE A 338 24.86 -16.52 -10.30
C PHE A 338 23.65 -17.20 -10.96
N GLU A 339 22.73 -17.71 -10.15
CA GLU A 339 21.45 -18.17 -10.63
C GLU A 339 20.47 -16.99 -10.77
N PHE A 340 19.77 -16.89 -11.89
CA PHE A 340 18.86 -15.80 -12.21
C PHE A 340 17.52 -16.34 -12.66
N ASP A 341 16.46 -15.70 -12.18
CA ASP A 341 15.13 -15.87 -12.76
C ASP A 341 15.00 -14.99 -14.00
N HIS A 342 14.58 -15.57 -15.12
CA HIS A 342 14.35 -14.86 -16.38
C HIS A 342 13.28 -13.76 -16.27
N ALA A 343 12.34 -13.87 -15.33
CA ALA A 343 11.29 -12.88 -15.11
C ALA A 343 11.79 -11.65 -14.32
N SER A 344 12.84 -11.82 -13.51
CA SER A 344 13.37 -10.82 -12.57
C SER A 344 14.87 -10.59 -12.75
N GLN A 345 15.30 -10.36 -14.00
CA GLN A 345 16.70 -10.16 -14.30
C GLN A 345 17.17 -8.76 -13.87
N PRO A 346 18.19 -8.64 -12.97
CA PRO A 346 18.70 -7.36 -12.51
C PRO A 346 19.41 -6.57 -13.61
N ASP A 347 19.45 -5.25 -13.48
CA ASP A 347 20.13 -4.37 -14.45
C ASP A 347 21.64 -4.35 -14.25
N TYR A 348 22.09 -4.47 -12.99
CA TYR A 348 23.49 -4.51 -12.58
C TYR A 348 23.69 -5.62 -11.55
N ILE A 349 24.92 -6.12 -11.47
CA ILE A 349 25.32 -7.18 -10.54
C ILE A 349 26.58 -6.72 -9.81
N TYR A 350 26.51 -6.65 -8.48
CA TYR A 350 27.69 -6.43 -7.65
C TYR A 350 28.35 -7.78 -7.34
N ILE A 351 29.61 -7.92 -7.75
CA ILE A 351 30.40 -9.18 -7.62
C ILE A 351 31.52 -9.07 -6.59
N GLY A 352 31.69 -7.93 -5.93
CA GLY A 352 32.76 -7.71 -4.98
C GLY A 352 34.13 -7.72 -5.67
N LYS A 353 34.96 -8.74 -5.38
CA LYS A 353 36.38 -8.79 -5.76
C LYS A 353 36.68 -9.68 -6.95
N GLU A 354 35.89 -10.72 -7.15
CA GLU A 354 36.22 -11.82 -8.06
C GLU A 354 35.32 -11.82 -9.29
N TYR A 355 35.95 -11.85 -10.48
CA TYR A 355 35.22 -11.99 -11.73
C TYR A 355 34.82 -13.45 -11.95
N PRO A 356 33.53 -13.76 -12.11
CA PRO A 356 33.08 -15.12 -12.38
C PRO A 356 33.55 -15.60 -13.77
N GLU A 357 33.95 -16.87 -13.88
CA GLU A 357 34.45 -17.44 -15.12
C GLU A 357 33.37 -17.65 -16.18
N ASN A 358 32.13 -17.88 -15.78
CA ASN A 358 31.02 -18.33 -16.65
C ASN A 358 29.84 -17.36 -16.74
N LEU A 359 30.02 -16.07 -16.40
CA LEU A 359 28.95 -15.10 -16.52
C LEU A 359 28.85 -14.57 -17.97
N PRO A 360 27.65 -14.52 -18.58
CA PRO A 360 27.47 -13.94 -19.90
C PRO A 360 27.92 -12.47 -19.98
N ASP A 361 28.55 -12.09 -21.10
CA ASP A 361 29.14 -10.76 -21.32
C ASP A 361 28.10 -9.61 -21.36
N ASN A 362 26.81 -9.90 -21.40
CA ASN A 362 25.72 -8.91 -21.41
C ASN A 362 25.39 -8.34 -20.02
N PHE A 363 25.90 -8.94 -18.94
CA PHE A 363 25.70 -8.41 -17.60
C PHE A 363 26.59 -7.19 -17.33
N ARG A 364 26.02 -6.21 -16.60
CA ARG A 364 26.75 -5.05 -16.11
C ARG A 364 27.23 -5.30 -14.71
N LEU A 365 28.54 -5.25 -14.52
CA LEU A 365 29.19 -5.65 -13.27
C LEU A 365 29.65 -4.43 -12.46
N LEU A 366 29.40 -4.45 -11.16
CA LEU A 366 30.02 -3.57 -10.19
C LEU A 366 31.11 -4.36 -9.46
N VAL A 367 32.33 -3.83 -9.44
CA VAL A 367 33.50 -4.50 -8.89
C VAL A 367 34.23 -3.53 -7.94
N ASP A 368 34.63 -3.98 -6.77
CA ASP A 368 35.41 -3.16 -5.83
C ASP A 368 36.58 -2.47 -6.56
N ALA A 369 36.75 -1.16 -6.39
CA ALA A 369 37.63 -0.34 -7.21
C ALA A 369 39.07 -0.87 -7.31
N HIS A 370 39.64 -1.39 -6.20
CA HIS A 370 40.99 -1.97 -6.17
C HIS A 370 41.14 -3.27 -6.96
N PHE A 371 40.04 -3.97 -7.26
CA PHE A 371 39.99 -5.21 -8.03
C PHE A 371 39.46 -5.02 -9.45
N TRP A 372 38.94 -3.81 -9.73
CA TRP A 372 38.39 -3.48 -11.03
C TRP A 372 39.46 -3.56 -12.13
N LYS A 373 39.04 -4.09 -13.27
CA LYS A 373 39.87 -4.16 -14.50
C LYS A 373 39.06 -3.51 -15.61
N GLU A 374 39.76 -2.74 -16.45
CA GLU A 374 39.14 -2.12 -17.61
C GLU A 374 38.66 -3.21 -18.60
N ARG A 375 37.34 -3.32 -18.68
CA ARG A 375 36.63 -4.21 -19.60
C ARG A 375 35.21 -3.69 -19.84
N PRO A 376 34.59 -4.05 -20.99
CA PRO A 376 33.22 -3.67 -21.27
C PRO A 376 32.25 -4.11 -20.14
N ASN A 377 31.26 -3.28 -19.85
CA ASN A 377 30.22 -3.54 -18.87
C ASN A 377 30.70 -3.79 -17.40
N ALA A 378 31.93 -3.40 -17.06
CA ALA A 378 32.42 -3.46 -15.69
C ALA A 378 32.74 -2.07 -15.15
N TYR A 379 32.21 -1.74 -13.98
CA TYR A 379 32.29 -0.43 -13.37
C TYR A 379 32.89 -0.51 -11.97
N PRO A 380 33.77 0.44 -11.56
CA PRO A 380 34.37 0.43 -10.25
C PRO A 380 33.36 0.85 -9.16
N PHE A 381 33.41 0.15 -8.04
CA PHE A 381 32.61 0.38 -6.85
C PHE A 381 33.52 0.84 -5.71
N PHE A 382 33.26 2.01 -5.16
CA PHE A 382 34.03 2.67 -4.13
C PHE A 382 33.27 2.69 -2.78
N ILE A 383 34.02 2.84 -1.71
CA ILE A 383 33.50 3.17 -0.39
C ILE A 383 33.83 4.62 -0.02
N ALA A 384 33.23 5.17 1.04
CA ALA A 384 33.35 6.58 1.43
C ALA A 384 34.81 7.06 1.60
N SER A 385 35.71 6.21 2.13
CA SER A 385 37.12 6.54 2.31
C SER A 385 37.90 6.71 1.01
N GLU A 386 37.38 6.21 -0.11
CA GLU A 386 37.99 6.23 -1.44
C GLU A 386 37.48 7.37 -2.33
N ILE A 387 36.76 8.36 -1.74
CA ILE A 387 36.16 9.48 -2.48
C ILE A 387 37.18 10.25 -3.35
N ASP A 388 38.42 10.37 -2.87
CA ASP A 388 39.50 11.09 -3.58
C ASP A 388 40.07 10.29 -4.75
N GLU A 389 39.87 8.99 -4.79
CA GLU A 389 40.34 8.11 -5.86
C GLU A 389 39.43 8.14 -7.10
N LEU A 390 38.19 8.63 -6.97
CA LEU A 390 37.24 8.74 -8.09
C LEU A 390 37.84 9.43 -9.31
N LYS A 391 38.68 10.45 -9.11
CA LYS A 391 39.33 11.23 -10.17
C LYS A 391 40.33 10.42 -11.00
N ASP A 392 40.87 9.33 -10.44
CA ASP A 392 41.91 8.51 -11.07
C ASP A 392 41.31 7.51 -12.06
N TYR A 393 39.97 7.37 -12.10
CA TYR A 393 39.25 6.47 -13.00
C TYR A 393 38.47 7.26 -14.06
N SER A 394 38.82 7.00 -15.35
CA SER A 394 38.14 7.63 -16.48
C SER A 394 37.18 6.62 -17.13
N VAL A 395 36.02 6.43 -16.51
CA VAL A 395 34.99 5.47 -16.93
C VAL A 395 33.62 6.14 -16.97
N PRO A 396 32.66 5.60 -17.76
CA PRO A 396 31.34 6.23 -17.90
C PRO A 396 30.49 6.20 -16.64
N LEU A 397 30.67 5.19 -15.79
CA LEU A 397 29.99 5.07 -14.50
C LEU A 397 30.96 4.71 -13.39
N LYS A 398 30.77 5.31 -12.22
CA LYS A 398 31.44 5.00 -10.95
C LYS A 398 30.40 4.92 -9.85
N PHE A 399 30.43 3.87 -9.07
CA PHE A 399 29.50 3.70 -7.97
C PHE A 399 30.23 3.93 -6.65
N ILE A 400 29.65 4.73 -5.76
CA ILE A 400 30.24 4.98 -4.44
C ILE A 400 29.20 4.78 -3.34
N ARG A 401 29.54 3.96 -2.35
CA ARG A 401 28.69 3.73 -1.18
C ARG A 401 28.94 4.78 -0.11
N LEU A 402 27.89 5.53 0.22
CA LEU A 402 27.91 6.61 1.21
C LEU A 402 26.75 6.44 2.20
N THR A 403 26.94 6.95 3.41
CA THR A 403 25.91 7.16 4.42
C THR A 403 25.55 8.65 4.51
N TYR A 404 24.48 9.00 5.25
CA TYR A 404 24.16 10.41 5.51
C TYR A 404 25.33 11.18 6.14
N ARG A 405 26.09 10.54 7.03
CA ARG A 405 27.24 11.16 7.72
C ARG A 405 28.41 11.47 6.77
N ASP A 406 28.50 10.78 5.65
CA ASP A 406 29.58 10.98 4.67
C ASP A 406 29.29 12.17 3.73
N LEU A 407 28.04 12.64 3.66
CA LEU A 407 27.62 13.76 2.78
C LEU A 407 28.05 15.12 3.31
N THR A 408 29.36 15.33 3.47
CA THR A 408 29.93 16.64 3.81
C THR A 408 29.89 17.57 2.59
N ASP A 409 30.04 18.88 2.81
CA ASP A 409 30.08 19.88 1.73
C ASP A 409 31.12 19.52 0.66
N ARG A 410 32.31 19.02 1.08
CA ARG A 410 33.35 18.54 0.18
C ARG A 410 32.88 17.37 -0.68
N VAL A 411 32.25 16.37 -0.09
CA VAL A 411 31.72 15.21 -0.83
C VAL A 411 30.65 15.65 -1.81
N ILE A 412 29.75 16.51 -1.39
CA ILE A 412 28.69 17.07 -2.26
C ILE A 412 29.30 17.80 -3.47
N GLU A 413 30.37 18.58 -3.28
CA GLU A 413 31.04 19.25 -4.39
C GLU A 413 31.67 18.25 -5.37
N VAL A 414 32.30 17.18 -4.89
CA VAL A 414 32.82 16.11 -5.76
C VAL A 414 31.68 15.47 -6.56
N LEU A 415 30.55 15.14 -5.90
CA LEU A 415 29.36 14.55 -6.53
C LEU A 415 28.74 15.47 -7.60
N LYS A 416 28.78 16.79 -7.40
CA LYS A 416 28.31 17.78 -8.38
C LYS A 416 29.22 17.88 -9.60
N GLN A 417 30.53 17.78 -9.40
CA GLN A 417 31.55 17.97 -10.45
C GLN A 417 31.70 16.73 -11.33
N ASP A 418 31.78 15.54 -10.73
CA ASP A 418 31.94 14.28 -11.47
C ASP A 418 30.57 13.73 -11.88
N LYS A 419 30.22 13.88 -13.14
CA LYS A 419 28.92 13.46 -13.70
C LYS A 419 28.78 11.95 -13.91
N SER A 420 29.86 11.20 -13.80
CA SER A 420 29.86 9.73 -13.93
C SER A 420 29.53 9.01 -12.61
N VAL A 421 29.46 9.74 -11.48
CA VAL A 421 29.22 9.14 -10.16
C VAL A 421 27.76 8.86 -9.91
N ILE A 422 27.50 7.66 -9.39
CA ILE A 422 26.24 7.16 -8.84
C ILE A 422 26.45 6.89 -7.34
N VAL A 423 25.57 7.39 -6.51
CA VAL A 423 25.63 7.12 -5.06
C VAL A 423 24.84 5.86 -4.73
N ILE A 424 25.45 4.92 -4.00
CA ILE A 424 24.77 3.83 -3.28
C ILE A 424 24.56 4.33 -1.86
N LEU A 425 23.35 4.78 -1.55
CA LEU A 425 23.00 5.33 -0.25
C LEU A 425 22.68 4.21 0.72
N SER A 426 23.48 4.09 1.76
CA SER A 426 23.42 3.02 2.76
C SER A 426 23.25 3.59 4.16
N THR A 427 22.77 2.77 5.09
CA THR A 427 22.63 3.17 6.49
C THR A 427 22.75 1.99 7.44
N HIS A 428 23.31 2.23 8.63
CA HIS A 428 23.31 1.32 9.78
C HIS A 428 22.46 1.89 10.93
N HIS A 429 21.73 2.98 10.67
CA HIS A 429 20.92 3.62 11.68
C HIS A 429 19.67 2.77 11.97
N ARG A 430 19.28 2.65 13.26
CA ARG A 430 18.09 1.87 13.68
C ARG A 430 16.81 2.30 12.95
N ASN A 431 16.63 3.60 12.74
CA ASN A 431 15.63 4.13 11.83
C ASN A 431 16.30 4.48 10.48
N GLY A 432 16.51 3.47 9.65
CA GLY A 432 17.21 3.65 8.38
C GLY A 432 16.46 4.58 7.41
N ILE A 433 15.12 4.54 7.40
CA ILE A 433 14.32 5.45 6.58
C ILE A 433 14.62 6.91 6.94
N ALA A 434 14.67 7.23 8.23
CA ALA A 434 14.97 8.59 8.68
C ALA A 434 16.34 9.08 8.22
N ALA A 435 17.37 8.24 8.35
CA ALA A 435 18.73 8.59 7.94
C ALA A 435 18.84 8.79 6.42
N GLU A 436 18.17 7.95 5.63
CA GLU A 436 18.18 8.11 4.16
C GLU A 436 17.30 9.25 3.69
N ARG A 437 16.14 9.50 4.35
CA ARG A 437 15.39 10.75 4.13
C ARG A 437 16.27 11.97 4.37
N ALA A 438 17.00 12.01 5.49
CA ALA A 438 17.92 13.09 5.81
C ALA A 438 18.98 13.31 4.72
N ALA A 439 19.58 12.22 4.23
CA ALA A 439 20.53 12.27 3.12
C ALA A 439 19.91 12.84 1.84
N MET A 440 18.71 12.38 1.47
CA MET A 440 18.01 12.85 0.28
C MET A 440 17.62 14.33 0.39
N HIS A 441 17.12 14.76 1.55
CA HIS A 441 16.82 16.17 1.80
C HIS A 441 18.07 17.04 1.78
N HIS A 442 19.20 16.53 2.29
CA HIS A 442 20.48 17.23 2.26
C HIS A 442 20.97 17.43 0.81
N LEU A 443 20.90 16.39 -0.02
CA LEU A 443 21.24 16.48 -1.45
C LEU A 443 20.31 17.45 -2.20
N LEU A 444 19.01 17.44 -1.91
CA LEU A 444 18.05 18.39 -2.48
C LEU A 444 18.37 19.83 -2.09
N ALA A 445 18.58 20.10 -0.81
CA ALA A 445 18.89 21.42 -0.28
C ALA A 445 20.21 21.96 -0.87
N ALA A 446 21.19 21.09 -1.10
CA ALA A 446 22.45 21.41 -1.75
C ALA A 446 22.34 21.59 -3.27
N GLY A 447 21.20 21.31 -3.90
CA GLY A 447 21.06 21.31 -5.35
C GLY A 447 21.94 20.26 -6.05
N CYS A 448 22.20 19.14 -5.39
CA CYS A 448 22.97 18.03 -5.94
C CYS A 448 22.07 17.06 -6.69
N ASP A 449 22.26 16.94 -7.99
CA ASP A 449 21.43 16.14 -8.90
C ASP A 449 21.98 14.71 -9.13
N VAL A 450 22.91 14.25 -8.28
CA VAL A 450 23.52 12.90 -8.39
C VAL A 450 22.45 11.80 -8.34
N PRO A 451 22.48 10.80 -9.23
CA PRO A 451 21.60 9.64 -9.11
C PRO A 451 21.90 8.85 -7.84
N VAL A 452 20.85 8.35 -7.18
CA VAL A 452 20.96 7.65 -5.90
C VAL A 452 20.27 6.30 -5.97
N ILE A 453 21.01 5.24 -5.66
CA ILE A 453 20.52 3.89 -5.45
C ILE A 453 20.34 3.69 -3.94
N LEU A 454 19.15 3.35 -3.50
CA LEU A 454 18.87 3.05 -2.11
C LEU A 454 19.40 1.64 -1.78
N HIS A 455 20.05 1.47 -0.64
CA HIS A 455 20.69 0.21 -0.27
C HIS A 455 20.32 -0.23 1.15
N ARG A 456 20.02 -1.54 1.30
CA ARG A 456 19.76 -2.19 2.58
C ARG A 456 20.50 -3.50 2.72
N ASP A 457 20.96 -3.76 3.94
CA ASP A 457 21.51 -5.04 4.38
C ASP A 457 20.60 -5.69 5.41
N TYR A 458 20.23 -6.96 5.18
CA TYR A 458 19.46 -7.78 6.12
C TYR A 458 20.13 -9.14 6.36
N ARG A 459 19.63 -9.84 7.37
CA ARG A 459 20.03 -11.22 7.73
C ARG A 459 18.80 -12.08 8.00
N GLU A 460 17.74 -11.84 7.28
CA GLU A 460 16.47 -12.54 7.45
C GLU A 460 16.53 -13.93 6.84
N THR A 461 16.11 -14.93 7.60
CA THR A 461 15.91 -16.32 7.13
C THR A 461 14.44 -16.59 6.79
N ASP A 462 13.53 -15.77 7.30
CA ASP A 462 12.10 -15.79 6.95
C ASP A 462 11.87 -14.87 5.75
N ILE A 463 11.49 -15.46 4.61
CA ILE A 463 11.21 -14.74 3.36
C ILE A 463 10.13 -13.67 3.57
N GLU A 464 9.07 -13.98 4.34
CA GLU A 464 8.00 -13.01 4.61
C GLU A 464 8.52 -11.80 5.41
N ALA A 465 9.37 -12.03 6.41
CA ALA A 465 9.99 -10.94 7.16
C ALA A 465 10.89 -10.07 6.28
N LEU A 466 11.69 -10.68 5.40
CA LEU A 466 12.51 -9.95 4.42
C LEU A 466 11.64 -9.08 3.51
N GLN A 467 10.59 -9.64 2.93
CA GLN A 467 9.66 -8.94 2.03
C GLN A 467 9.00 -7.74 2.73
N LEU A 468 8.51 -7.92 3.96
CA LEU A 468 7.86 -6.86 4.72
C LEU A 468 8.85 -5.73 5.07
N LYS A 469 10.03 -6.07 5.60
CA LYS A 469 11.05 -5.09 5.99
C LYS A 469 11.56 -4.29 4.79
N ALA A 470 11.95 -4.99 3.72
CA ALA A 470 12.44 -4.34 2.50
C ALA A 470 11.35 -3.47 1.84
N ALA A 471 10.10 -3.96 1.80
CA ALA A 471 8.98 -3.21 1.24
C ALA A 471 8.68 -1.92 2.03
N VAL A 472 8.77 -1.95 3.36
CA VAL A 472 8.65 -0.74 4.19
C VAL A 472 9.79 0.24 3.90
N ASP A 473 11.03 -0.23 3.95
CA ASP A 473 12.20 0.64 3.89
C ASP A 473 12.38 1.29 2.51
N PHE A 474 12.40 0.51 1.44
CA PHE A 474 12.49 1.04 0.09
C PHE A 474 11.20 1.71 -0.36
N GLY A 475 10.06 1.09 -0.04
CA GLY A 475 8.75 1.59 -0.45
C GLY A 475 8.45 2.98 0.06
N THR A 476 8.77 3.26 1.32
CA THR A 476 8.58 4.60 1.92
C THR A 476 9.38 5.66 1.16
N LEU A 477 10.65 5.41 0.90
CA LEU A 477 11.52 6.38 0.21
C LEU A 477 11.12 6.58 -1.25
N LEU A 478 10.74 5.50 -1.95
CA LEU A 478 10.24 5.58 -3.32
C LEU A 478 8.91 6.35 -3.41
N LEU A 479 8.02 6.20 -2.42
CA LEU A 479 6.77 6.97 -2.32
C LEU A 479 7.00 8.44 -1.95
N ASP A 480 8.11 8.75 -1.30
CA ASP A 480 8.58 10.13 -1.08
C ASP A 480 9.21 10.75 -2.34
N GLY A 481 9.29 10.00 -3.43
CA GLY A 481 9.90 10.42 -4.69
C GLY A 481 11.42 10.25 -4.75
N PHE A 482 12.01 9.48 -3.85
CA PHE A 482 13.46 9.28 -3.77
C PHE A 482 13.88 7.93 -4.36
N GLY A 483 15.09 7.90 -4.94
CA GLY A 483 15.73 6.71 -5.46
C GLY A 483 15.63 6.55 -6.98
N ASP A 484 16.81 6.35 -7.59
CA ASP A 484 16.99 6.04 -9.01
C ASP A 484 17.26 4.54 -9.23
N GLY A 485 17.25 3.77 -8.15
CA GLY A 485 17.37 2.33 -8.11
C GLY A 485 17.38 1.82 -6.68
N ILE A 486 17.39 0.50 -6.54
CA ILE A 486 17.47 -0.20 -5.26
C ILE A 486 18.49 -1.34 -5.34
N MET A 487 19.17 -1.59 -4.22
CA MET A 487 20.11 -2.67 -4.01
C MET A 487 19.82 -3.31 -2.65
N LEU A 488 19.54 -4.60 -2.66
CA LEU A 488 19.20 -5.37 -1.47
C LEU A 488 20.22 -6.48 -1.26
N HIS A 489 20.89 -6.47 -0.11
CA HIS A 489 21.69 -7.57 0.38
C HIS A 489 20.98 -8.33 1.50
N ASN A 490 21.00 -9.67 1.47
CA ASN A 490 20.49 -10.50 2.56
C ASN A 490 21.25 -11.82 2.64
N GLU A 491 21.81 -12.11 3.79
CA GLU A 491 22.63 -13.34 4.02
C GLU A 491 21.78 -14.60 4.22
N GLY A 492 20.49 -14.46 4.57
CA GLY A 492 19.66 -15.57 5.07
C GLY A 492 18.71 -16.22 4.05
N CYS A 493 18.56 -15.65 2.85
CA CYS A 493 17.70 -16.16 1.78
C CYS A 493 18.47 -16.25 0.47
N GLU A 494 17.96 -17.07 -0.46
CA GLU A 494 18.49 -17.17 -1.82
C GLU A 494 18.45 -15.82 -2.56
N THR A 495 19.42 -15.55 -3.39
CA THR A 495 19.56 -14.25 -4.06
C THR A 495 18.43 -13.99 -5.07
N MET A 496 17.85 -15.03 -5.66
CA MET A 496 16.66 -14.88 -6.52
C MET A 496 15.45 -14.34 -5.75
N VAL A 497 15.32 -14.65 -4.46
CA VAL A 497 14.25 -14.10 -3.59
C VAL A 497 14.44 -12.60 -3.38
N THR A 498 15.68 -12.15 -3.16
CA THR A 498 15.97 -10.71 -3.03
C THR A 498 15.71 -9.96 -4.32
N ASP A 499 16.05 -10.54 -5.47
CA ASP A 499 15.78 -9.95 -6.79
C ASP A 499 14.27 -9.81 -7.03
N SER A 500 13.49 -10.88 -6.82
CA SER A 500 12.01 -10.84 -6.95
C SER A 500 11.40 -9.80 -6.04
N CYS A 501 11.85 -9.73 -4.78
CA CYS A 501 11.39 -8.75 -3.80
C CYS A 501 11.63 -7.31 -4.30
N MET A 502 12.83 -7.00 -4.83
CA MET A 502 13.14 -5.68 -5.37
C MET A 502 12.21 -5.28 -6.53
N PHE A 503 12.00 -6.18 -7.49
CA PHE A 503 11.06 -5.92 -8.60
C PHE A 503 9.62 -5.74 -8.10
N GLY A 504 9.19 -6.54 -7.12
CA GLY A 504 7.89 -6.41 -6.46
C GLY A 504 7.69 -5.04 -5.78
N ILE A 505 8.72 -4.54 -5.09
CA ILE A 505 8.69 -3.22 -4.44
C ILE A 505 8.58 -2.08 -5.47
N LEU A 506 9.38 -2.13 -6.54
CA LEU A 506 9.32 -1.13 -7.61
C LEU A 506 7.95 -1.12 -8.30
N GLN A 507 7.34 -2.29 -8.47
CA GLN A 507 5.99 -2.40 -9.02
C GLN A 507 4.93 -1.88 -8.05
N ALA A 508 5.01 -2.22 -6.76
CA ALA A 508 4.08 -1.77 -5.74
C ALA A 508 4.10 -0.25 -5.53
N THR A 509 5.26 0.39 -5.74
CA THR A 509 5.43 1.85 -5.71
C THR A 509 5.13 2.54 -7.05
N ARG A 510 4.76 1.78 -8.09
CA ARG A 510 4.52 2.30 -9.45
C ARG A 510 5.72 2.98 -10.10
N THR A 511 6.92 2.79 -9.60
CA THR A 511 8.15 3.38 -10.15
C THR A 511 8.72 2.59 -11.31
N ARG A 512 8.46 1.26 -11.36
CA ARG A 512 8.80 0.38 -12.49
C ARG A 512 7.80 -0.76 -12.59
N ILE A 513 7.25 -0.99 -13.77
CA ILE A 513 6.34 -2.11 -14.06
C ILE A 513 7.14 -3.20 -14.78
N SER A 514 7.23 -4.39 -14.19
CA SER A 514 8.06 -5.50 -14.69
C SER A 514 7.27 -6.78 -14.99
N LYS A 515 6.05 -6.91 -14.45
CA LYS A 515 5.18 -8.09 -14.61
C LYS A 515 3.72 -7.68 -14.76
N THR A 516 2.83 -8.63 -15.05
CA THR A 516 1.38 -8.42 -15.00
C THR A 516 0.98 -8.02 -13.58
N GLU A 517 0.18 -6.98 -13.44
CA GLU A 517 -0.38 -6.57 -12.14
C GLU A 517 -1.76 -7.18 -11.93
N TYR A 518 -1.97 -7.83 -10.80
CA TYR A 518 -3.27 -8.36 -10.41
C TYR A 518 -3.85 -7.52 -9.28
N ILE A 519 -5.03 -6.93 -9.53
CA ILE A 519 -5.81 -6.18 -8.57
C ILE A 519 -6.91 -7.11 -8.09
N SER A 520 -6.64 -7.93 -7.06
CA SER A 520 -7.57 -8.95 -6.60
C SER A 520 -8.06 -8.68 -5.18
N CYS A 521 -9.39 -8.81 -5.00
CA CYS A 521 -10.01 -8.55 -3.70
C CYS A 521 -9.69 -9.69 -2.70
N PRO A 522 -9.67 -9.37 -1.38
CA PRO A 522 -9.33 -10.33 -0.33
C PRO A 522 -10.48 -11.30 0.01
N SER A 523 -11.55 -11.33 -0.78
CA SER A 523 -12.78 -12.03 -0.43
C SER A 523 -13.53 -11.41 0.76
N CYS A 524 -14.82 -11.67 0.84
CA CYS A 524 -15.70 -11.32 1.98
C CYS A 524 -17.01 -12.11 1.83
N GLY A 525 -17.93 -11.99 2.78
CA GLY A 525 -19.25 -12.64 2.71
C GLY A 525 -20.12 -12.32 1.48
N ARG A 526 -19.65 -11.43 0.59
CA ARG A 526 -20.28 -11.10 -0.69
C ARG A 526 -19.67 -11.83 -1.89
N THR A 527 -18.58 -12.57 -1.71
CA THR A 527 -17.90 -13.29 -2.80
C THR A 527 -18.77 -14.41 -3.33
N LEU A 528 -18.88 -14.53 -4.66
CA LEU A 528 -19.88 -15.36 -5.34
C LEU A 528 -19.32 -16.61 -6.01
N TYR A 529 -18.00 -16.83 -5.94
CA TYR A 529 -17.27 -17.93 -6.55
C TYR A 529 -15.97 -18.24 -5.79
N ASP A 530 -15.28 -19.32 -6.12
CA ASP A 530 -13.96 -19.63 -5.54
C ASP A 530 -12.89 -18.68 -6.09
N LEU A 531 -12.63 -17.63 -5.32
CA LEU A 531 -11.74 -16.55 -5.73
C LEU A 531 -10.28 -17.01 -5.84
N GLN A 532 -9.78 -17.79 -4.88
CA GLN A 532 -8.37 -18.20 -4.83
C GLN A 532 -8.02 -19.10 -6.02
N THR A 533 -8.83 -20.12 -6.30
CA THR A 533 -8.64 -20.99 -7.45
C THR A 533 -8.72 -20.20 -8.77
N THR A 534 -9.63 -19.23 -8.86
CA THR A 534 -9.80 -18.40 -10.05
C THR A 534 -8.60 -17.48 -10.28
N ILE A 535 -8.07 -16.86 -9.23
CA ILE A 535 -6.84 -16.05 -9.30
C ILE A 535 -5.69 -16.89 -9.85
N ALA A 536 -5.48 -18.10 -9.30
CA ALA A 536 -4.41 -18.99 -9.75
C ALA A 536 -4.54 -19.37 -11.24
N ARG A 537 -5.77 -19.64 -11.72
CA ARG A 537 -6.04 -19.93 -13.15
C ARG A 537 -5.75 -18.73 -14.04
N ILE A 538 -6.19 -17.53 -13.66
CA ILE A 538 -5.94 -16.29 -14.43
C ILE A 538 -4.43 -15.99 -14.46
N LYS A 539 -3.74 -16.04 -13.32
CA LYS A 539 -2.28 -15.84 -13.25
C LYS A 539 -1.53 -16.82 -14.15
N LYS A 540 -1.88 -18.11 -14.10
CA LYS A 540 -1.26 -19.11 -14.96
C LYS A 540 -1.41 -18.79 -16.46
N ALA A 541 -2.53 -18.21 -16.86
CA ALA A 541 -2.83 -17.90 -18.25
C ALA A 541 -2.20 -16.57 -18.73
N THR A 542 -1.92 -15.62 -17.82
CA THR A 542 -1.65 -14.22 -18.19
C THR A 542 -0.38 -13.62 -17.58
N SER A 543 0.39 -14.36 -16.76
CA SER A 543 1.57 -13.84 -16.04
C SER A 543 2.68 -13.30 -16.95
N HIS A 544 2.73 -13.73 -18.21
CA HIS A 544 3.69 -13.28 -19.23
C HIS A 544 3.33 -11.92 -19.86
N LEU A 545 2.11 -11.41 -19.63
CA LEU A 545 1.61 -10.17 -20.22
C LEU A 545 2.12 -8.94 -19.43
N LYS A 546 3.42 -8.66 -19.54
CA LYS A 546 4.08 -7.58 -18.79
C LYS A 546 3.41 -6.22 -19.05
N GLY A 547 3.13 -5.50 -17.97
CA GLY A 547 2.54 -4.17 -18.02
C GLY A 547 1.01 -4.16 -18.00
N LEU A 548 0.35 -5.28 -18.25
CA LEU A 548 -1.11 -5.40 -18.17
C LEU A 548 -1.58 -5.42 -16.71
N LYS A 549 -2.73 -4.81 -16.46
CA LYS A 549 -3.41 -4.81 -15.15
C LYS A 549 -4.73 -5.57 -15.25
N ILE A 550 -4.89 -6.61 -14.47
CA ILE A 550 -6.07 -7.46 -14.47
C ILE A 550 -6.77 -7.39 -13.10
N GLY A 551 -8.00 -6.87 -13.08
CA GLY A 551 -8.86 -6.82 -11.91
C GLY A 551 -9.59 -8.15 -11.70
N ILE A 552 -9.56 -8.73 -10.49
CA ILE A 552 -10.27 -9.97 -10.14
C ILE A 552 -11.09 -9.72 -8.89
N MET A 553 -12.41 -9.55 -9.08
CA MET A 553 -13.32 -9.07 -8.04
C MET A 553 -14.41 -10.09 -7.72
N GLY A 554 -14.57 -10.40 -6.43
CA GLY A 554 -15.55 -11.36 -5.94
C GLY A 554 -17.01 -10.95 -6.15
N CYS A 555 -17.29 -9.63 -6.26
CA CYS A 555 -18.65 -9.10 -6.44
C CYS A 555 -18.66 -7.71 -7.09
N ILE A 556 -19.84 -7.25 -7.50
CA ILE A 556 -20.04 -5.94 -8.16
C ILE A 556 -20.08 -4.75 -7.19
N VAL A 557 -20.11 -4.96 -5.88
CA VAL A 557 -20.36 -3.88 -4.90
C VAL A 557 -19.29 -2.80 -4.95
N ASN A 558 -18.02 -3.20 -4.89
CA ASN A 558 -16.88 -2.29 -5.05
C ASN A 558 -16.07 -2.60 -6.32
N GLY A 559 -16.28 -3.79 -6.91
CA GLY A 559 -15.43 -4.34 -7.96
C GLY A 559 -15.14 -3.36 -9.10
N PRO A 560 -16.14 -2.82 -9.81
CA PRO A 560 -15.91 -1.91 -10.93
C PRO A 560 -15.16 -0.63 -10.55
N GLY A 561 -15.35 -0.14 -9.32
CA GLY A 561 -14.65 1.04 -8.84
C GLY A 561 -13.20 0.76 -8.45
N GLU A 562 -12.97 -0.30 -7.68
CA GLU A 562 -11.63 -0.67 -7.19
C GLU A 562 -10.69 -1.13 -8.32
N MET A 563 -11.24 -1.64 -9.44
CA MET A 563 -10.48 -1.99 -10.62
C MET A 563 -10.49 -0.89 -11.71
N ALA A 564 -10.84 0.35 -11.36
CA ALA A 564 -10.94 1.45 -12.33
C ALA A 564 -9.63 1.69 -13.11
N ASP A 565 -8.49 1.33 -12.52
CA ASP A 565 -7.15 1.39 -13.13
C ASP A 565 -6.76 0.11 -13.88
N ALA A 566 -7.62 -0.93 -13.88
CA ALA A 566 -7.34 -2.18 -14.57
C ALA A 566 -7.66 -2.07 -16.07
N ASP A 567 -6.82 -2.72 -16.89
CA ASP A 567 -7.06 -2.82 -18.34
C ASP A 567 -8.18 -3.82 -18.63
N TYR A 568 -8.23 -4.90 -17.85
CA TYR A 568 -9.26 -5.93 -17.93
C TYR A 568 -9.80 -6.28 -16.55
N GLY A 569 -11.07 -6.68 -16.47
CA GLY A 569 -11.74 -7.04 -15.23
C GLY A 569 -12.53 -8.34 -15.31
N TYR A 570 -12.38 -9.17 -14.26
CA TYR A 570 -13.15 -10.38 -14.01
C TYR A 570 -13.96 -10.16 -12.72
N VAL A 571 -15.27 -10.04 -12.83
CA VAL A 571 -16.13 -9.58 -11.72
C VAL A 571 -17.29 -10.54 -11.49
N GLY A 572 -17.45 -11.03 -10.26
CA GLY A 572 -18.60 -11.83 -9.85
C GLY A 572 -19.92 -11.07 -10.01
N ALA A 573 -20.83 -11.58 -10.83
CA ALA A 573 -22.11 -10.95 -11.15
C ALA A 573 -23.32 -11.67 -10.53
N GLY A 574 -23.15 -12.89 -10.08
CA GLY A 574 -24.13 -13.75 -9.46
C GLY A 574 -23.51 -15.11 -9.13
N LYS A 575 -24.27 -16.02 -8.50
CA LYS A 575 -23.76 -17.36 -8.19
C LYS A 575 -23.39 -18.07 -9.50
N ASN A 576 -22.10 -18.44 -9.63
CA ASN A 576 -21.51 -19.07 -10.82
C ASN A 576 -21.66 -18.21 -12.10
N ARG A 577 -21.74 -16.89 -11.95
CA ARG A 577 -21.87 -15.95 -13.06
C ARG A 577 -20.85 -14.84 -12.95
N ILE A 578 -20.20 -14.53 -14.07
CA ILE A 578 -19.12 -13.56 -14.17
C ILE A 578 -19.46 -12.52 -15.24
N SER A 579 -19.04 -11.29 -15.02
CA SER A 579 -18.99 -10.24 -16.03
C SER A 579 -17.56 -9.85 -16.32
N LEU A 580 -17.22 -9.68 -17.60
CA LEU A 580 -15.89 -9.25 -18.03
C LEU A 580 -15.91 -7.79 -18.47
N TYR A 581 -14.85 -7.09 -18.10
CA TYR A 581 -14.68 -5.67 -18.37
C TYR A 581 -13.42 -5.43 -19.21
N LYS A 582 -13.46 -4.38 -20.03
CA LYS A 582 -12.30 -3.75 -20.64
C LYS A 582 -12.25 -2.31 -20.14
N GLY A 583 -11.25 -1.96 -19.35
CA GLY A 583 -11.27 -0.74 -18.56
C GLY A 583 -12.54 -0.64 -17.70
N LYS A 584 -13.30 0.42 -17.86
CA LYS A 584 -14.57 0.65 -17.11
C LYS A 584 -15.81 0.07 -17.81
N GLU A 585 -15.69 -0.42 -19.04
CA GLU A 585 -16.80 -0.93 -19.83
C GLU A 585 -17.04 -2.42 -19.60
N CYS A 586 -18.30 -2.79 -19.28
CA CYS A 586 -18.70 -4.18 -19.15
C CYS A 586 -18.99 -4.76 -20.55
N VAL A 587 -18.04 -5.55 -21.08
CA VAL A 587 -18.07 -6.09 -22.45
C VAL A 587 -18.90 -7.39 -22.53
N LEU A 588 -18.76 -8.28 -21.53
CA LEU A 588 -19.51 -9.53 -21.46
C LEU A 588 -20.22 -9.63 -20.12
N LYS A 589 -21.55 -9.81 -20.13
CA LYS A 589 -22.38 -9.85 -18.93
C LYS A 589 -22.86 -11.27 -18.63
N ASN A 590 -22.83 -11.67 -17.36
CA ASN A 590 -23.49 -12.90 -16.87
C ASN A 590 -23.07 -14.19 -17.59
N ILE A 591 -21.81 -14.32 -18.00
CA ILE A 591 -21.31 -15.56 -18.61
C ILE A 591 -21.11 -16.65 -17.53
N PRO A 592 -21.15 -17.94 -17.89
CA PRO A 592 -20.85 -19.03 -16.95
C PRO A 592 -19.41 -18.90 -16.42
N GLU A 593 -19.21 -19.16 -15.13
CA GLU A 593 -17.88 -19.13 -14.49
C GLU A 593 -16.89 -20.08 -15.18
N GLU A 594 -17.36 -21.25 -15.63
CA GLU A 594 -16.55 -22.28 -16.28
C GLU A 594 -15.83 -21.77 -17.54
N GLU A 595 -16.50 -20.89 -18.31
CA GLU A 595 -15.98 -20.31 -19.56
C GLU A 595 -15.23 -18.99 -19.34
N ALA A 596 -15.37 -18.36 -18.17
CA ALA A 596 -15.03 -16.95 -17.98
C ALA A 596 -13.52 -16.65 -18.10
N VAL A 597 -12.64 -17.56 -17.68
CA VAL A 597 -11.19 -17.39 -17.82
C VAL A 597 -10.77 -17.48 -19.29
N GLU A 598 -11.31 -18.44 -20.04
CA GLU A 598 -11.04 -18.57 -21.48
C GLU A 598 -11.55 -17.36 -22.26
N ARG A 599 -12.74 -16.85 -21.89
CA ARG A 599 -13.32 -15.62 -22.48
C ARG A 599 -12.49 -14.38 -22.15
N LEU A 600 -11.91 -14.28 -20.95
CA LEU A 600 -10.99 -13.21 -20.59
C LEU A 600 -9.72 -13.24 -21.48
N VAL A 601 -9.11 -14.40 -21.64
CA VAL A 601 -7.95 -14.60 -22.54
C VAL A 601 -8.30 -14.22 -23.97
N GLN A 602 -9.48 -14.66 -24.47
CA GLN A 602 -9.93 -14.30 -25.79
C GLN A 602 -10.14 -12.78 -25.95
N LEU A 603 -10.73 -12.12 -24.96
CA LEU A 603 -10.92 -10.67 -24.95
C LEU A 603 -9.59 -9.91 -25.02
N ILE A 604 -8.56 -10.37 -24.27
CA ILE A 604 -7.22 -9.78 -24.32
C ILE A 604 -6.60 -9.95 -25.72
N LYS A 605 -6.74 -11.14 -26.33
CA LYS A 605 -6.25 -11.42 -27.70
C LYS A 605 -6.94 -10.54 -28.75
N GLU A 606 -8.24 -10.46 -28.71
CA GLU A 606 -9.04 -9.65 -29.63
C GLU A 606 -8.76 -8.14 -29.49
N SER A 607 -8.32 -7.72 -28.33
CA SER A 607 -7.93 -6.33 -28.05
C SER A 607 -6.52 -5.99 -28.55
N GLY A 608 -5.71 -6.98 -28.96
CA GLY A 608 -4.33 -6.79 -29.42
C GLY A 608 -3.27 -6.66 -28.31
N ASP A 609 -3.66 -6.92 -27.06
CA ASP A 609 -2.79 -6.79 -25.88
C ASP A 609 -2.15 -8.14 -25.46
N TRP A 610 -2.32 -9.17 -26.30
CA TRP A 610 -1.71 -10.47 -26.10
C TRP A 610 -0.32 -10.56 -26.76
N THR A 611 0.64 -11.05 -26.03
CA THR A 611 1.95 -11.46 -26.54
C THR A 611 2.12 -12.95 -26.31
N ASP A 612 2.64 -13.68 -27.30
CA ASP A 612 2.98 -15.09 -27.12
C ASP A 612 4.23 -15.23 -26.24
N HIS A 613 4.40 -16.40 -25.62
CA HIS A 613 5.50 -16.73 -24.71
C HIS A 613 6.86 -16.71 -25.40
#